data_3a581dc253179184a4f138ee96b5f9e9
#
_entry.id   3a581dc253179184a4f138ee96b5f9e9
#
_cell.length_a   1.000
_cell.length_b   1.000
_cell.length_c   1.000
_cell.angle_alpha   90.00
_cell.angle_beta   90.00
_cell.angle_gamma   90.00
#
_symmetry.space_group_name_H-M   'P 1'
#
loop_
_entity.id
_entity.type
_entity.pdbx_description
1 polymer ?
#
loop_
_entity_poly.entity_id
_entity_poly.type
_entity_poly.pdbx_seq_one_letter_code
_entity_poly.pdbx_strand_id
1 'polypeptide(L)'
;MTTAILNDLAGLIRTEPAVYASRTCRETLRVMFQHPEAKSIVVCNAANEPLGLLMSEHFFLRATGRVGADSFYSEPVLKLMNKTPLMFDIEAPLETVMAAATNRPTEFKDDCVIVTRNGKYAGVAYPSDLLRCLQ
;
A
#
# COMPACT_ATOMS: atom_id res chain seq x y z
N MET A 1 18.03 -22.62 -9.27
CA MET A 1 17.60 -22.09 -10.13
C MET A 1 16.37 -21.32 -10.03
N THR A 2 15.28 -21.85 -10.44
CA THR A 2 14.03 -21.12 -10.41
C THR A 2 13.59 -20.75 -9.01
N THR A 3 13.98 -21.53 -8.00
CA THR A 3 13.59 -21.24 -6.62
C THR A 3 14.11 -19.90 -6.15
N ALA A 4 15.33 -19.55 -6.55
CA ALA A 4 15.90 -18.28 -6.14
C ALA A 4 15.12 -17.10 -6.70
N ILE A 5 14.61 -17.22 -7.93
CA ILE A 5 13.82 -16.18 -8.55
C ILE A 5 12.50 -15.99 -7.83
N LEU A 6 11.87 -17.08 -7.42
CA LEU A 6 10.58 -17.04 -6.74
C LEU A 6 10.67 -16.45 -5.34
N ASN A 7 11.87 -16.36 -4.78
CA ASN A 7 12.07 -15.88 -3.44
C ASN A 7 12.62 -14.46 -3.38
N ASP A 8 12.61 -13.73 -4.50
CA ASP A 8 13.01 -12.35 -4.43
C ASP A 8 11.76 -11.45 -4.41
N LEU A 9 11.98 -10.21 -4.01
CA LEU A 9 10.89 -9.26 -3.84
C LEU A 9 10.16 -9.00 -5.15
N ALA A 10 10.91 -8.95 -6.25
CA ALA A 10 10.31 -8.68 -7.56
C ALA A 10 9.26 -9.71 -7.94
N GLY A 11 9.43 -10.95 -7.52
CA GLY A 11 8.47 -12.01 -7.82
C GLY A 11 7.21 -11.97 -6.98
N LEU A 12 7.19 -11.14 -5.93
CA LEU A 12 6.07 -11.07 -5.01
C LEU A 12 5.21 -9.83 -5.17
N ILE A 13 5.67 -8.82 -5.90
CA ILE A 13 4.93 -7.56 -5.94
C ILE A 13 3.65 -7.70 -6.75
N ARG A 14 2.65 -6.97 -6.29
CA ARG A 14 1.36 -6.85 -6.96
C ARG A 14 1.14 -5.39 -7.32
N THR A 15 0.49 -5.14 -8.45
CA THR A 15 0.23 -3.78 -8.88
C THR A 15 -1.12 -3.34 -8.32
N GLU A 16 -1.07 -2.55 -7.25
CA GLU A 16 -2.28 -1.97 -6.67
C GLU A 16 -2.45 -0.57 -7.25
N PRO A 17 -3.70 -0.04 -7.24
CA PRO A 17 -3.92 1.29 -7.79
C PRO A 17 -3.20 2.37 -7.01
N ALA A 18 -2.88 3.46 -7.69
CA ALA A 18 -2.23 4.62 -7.08
C ALA A 18 -3.03 5.88 -7.39
N VAL A 19 -3.01 6.82 -6.45
CA VAL A 19 -3.67 8.12 -6.63
C VAL A 19 -2.70 9.22 -6.23
N TYR A 20 -2.95 10.42 -6.73
CA TYR A 20 -2.16 11.59 -6.31
C TYR A 20 -2.63 12.07 -4.94
N ALA A 21 -1.69 12.63 -4.17
CA ALA A 21 -1.97 13.09 -2.82
C ALA A 21 -3.03 14.20 -2.78
N SER A 22 -3.19 14.95 -3.86
CA SER A 22 -4.18 16.01 -3.94
C SER A 22 -5.60 15.52 -4.22
N ARG A 23 -5.76 14.25 -4.54
CA ARG A 23 -7.09 13.70 -4.80
C ARG A 23 -7.92 13.70 -3.52
N THR A 24 -9.23 13.91 -3.69
CA THR A 24 -10.16 13.89 -2.56
C THR A 24 -10.46 12.46 -2.17
N CYS A 25 -10.99 12.31 -0.96
CA CYS A 25 -11.44 10.99 -0.50
C CYS A 25 -12.56 10.45 -1.39
N ARG A 26 -13.42 11.32 -1.93
CA ARG A 26 -14.46 10.89 -2.88
C ARG A 26 -13.84 10.27 -4.13
N GLU A 27 -12.84 10.94 -4.71
CA GLU A 27 -12.17 10.43 -5.91
C GLU A 27 -11.47 9.12 -5.62
N THR A 28 -10.88 9.01 -4.43
CA THR A 28 -10.17 7.79 -4.02
C THR A 28 -11.15 6.63 -3.85
N LEU A 29 -12.33 6.88 -3.31
CA LEU A 29 -13.36 5.84 -3.22
C LEU A 29 -13.78 5.32 -4.59
N ARG A 30 -13.85 6.21 -5.59
CA ARG A 30 -14.15 5.78 -6.95
C ARG A 30 -13.12 4.82 -7.48
N VAL A 31 -11.84 5.11 -7.25
CA VAL A 31 -10.75 4.22 -7.65
C VAL A 31 -10.91 2.88 -6.92
N MET A 32 -11.25 2.92 -5.66
CA MET A 32 -11.45 1.71 -4.86
C MET A 32 -12.57 0.84 -5.43
N PHE A 33 -13.68 1.45 -5.84
CA PHE A 33 -14.79 0.70 -6.43
C PHE A 33 -14.44 0.14 -7.81
N GLN A 34 -13.52 0.78 -8.53
CA GLN A 34 -13.04 0.28 -9.81
C GLN A 34 -12.08 -0.89 -9.66
N HIS A 35 -11.53 -1.07 -8.46
CA HIS A 35 -10.56 -2.12 -8.17
C HIS A 35 -10.97 -2.86 -6.89
N PRO A 36 -12.10 -3.58 -6.94
CA PRO A 36 -12.63 -4.20 -5.71
C PRO A 36 -11.74 -5.30 -5.15
N GLU A 37 -10.85 -5.86 -5.96
CA GLU A 37 -9.93 -6.90 -5.50
C GLU A 37 -8.68 -6.31 -4.82
N ALA A 38 -8.44 -5.01 -4.96
CA ALA A 38 -7.25 -4.39 -4.40
C ALA A 38 -7.37 -4.23 -2.89
N LYS A 39 -6.31 -4.52 -2.17
CA LYS A 39 -6.29 -4.39 -0.72
C LYS A 39 -5.78 -3.05 -0.26
N SER A 40 -5.14 -2.30 -1.16
CA SER A 40 -4.51 -1.03 -0.80
C SER A 40 -4.54 -0.08 -1.97
N ILE A 41 -4.33 1.20 -1.66
CA ILE A 41 -4.10 2.25 -2.63
C ILE A 41 -2.84 2.98 -2.19
N VAL A 42 -1.91 3.17 -3.11
CA VAL A 42 -0.67 3.87 -2.84
C VAL A 42 -0.85 5.33 -3.23
N VAL A 43 -0.49 6.25 -2.34
CA VAL A 43 -0.61 7.68 -2.59
C VAL A 43 0.75 8.18 -3.05
N CYS A 44 0.79 8.82 -4.22
CA CYS A 44 2.03 9.25 -4.85
C CYS A 44 2.01 10.74 -5.15
N ASN A 45 3.20 11.30 -5.38
CA ASN A 45 3.32 12.65 -5.90
C ASN A 45 3.30 12.62 -7.43
N ALA A 46 3.45 13.79 -8.06
CA ALA A 46 3.40 13.90 -9.52
C ALA A 46 4.57 13.17 -10.20
N ALA A 47 5.64 12.91 -9.48
CA ALA A 47 6.80 12.18 -9.99
C ALA A 47 6.66 10.67 -9.79
N ASN A 48 5.48 10.20 -9.38
CA ASN A 48 5.21 8.78 -9.12
C ASN A 48 6.03 8.24 -7.96
N GLU A 49 6.37 9.08 -7.02
CA GLU A 49 7.08 8.67 -5.81
C GLU A 49 6.06 8.44 -4.70
N PRO A 50 6.08 7.28 -4.03
CA PRO A 50 5.10 6.99 -2.99
C PRO A 50 5.28 7.90 -1.79
N LEU A 51 4.17 8.44 -1.30
CA LEU A 51 4.13 9.29 -0.13
C LEU A 51 3.44 8.61 1.05
N GLY A 52 2.55 7.69 0.79
CA GLY A 52 1.80 7.04 1.84
C GLY A 52 0.95 5.90 1.33
N LEU A 53 0.24 5.28 2.24
CA LEU A 53 -0.54 4.08 1.97
C LEU A 53 -1.93 4.18 2.58
N LEU A 54 -2.92 3.69 1.84
CA LEU A 54 -4.27 3.50 2.35
C LEU A 54 -4.60 2.02 2.24
N MET A 55 -5.03 1.41 3.34
CA MET A 55 -5.60 0.08 3.29
C MET A 55 -7.08 0.21 2.97
N SER A 56 -7.52 -0.44 1.91
CA SER A 56 -8.88 -0.25 1.37
C SER A 56 -9.96 -0.49 2.40
N GLU A 57 -9.84 -1.55 3.18
CA GLU A 57 -10.86 -1.89 4.17
C GLU A 57 -11.00 -0.79 5.23
N HIS A 58 -9.88 -0.32 5.76
CA HIS A 58 -9.91 0.73 6.77
C HIS A 58 -10.48 2.02 6.23
N PHE A 59 -10.09 2.37 5.00
CA PHE A 59 -10.56 3.59 4.37
C PHE A 59 -12.07 3.52 4.13
N PHE A 60 -12.54 2.38 3.65
CA PHE A 60 -13.96 2.18 3.39
C PHE A 60 -14.78 2.28 4.67
N LEU A 61 -14.29 1.70 5.77
CA LEU A 61 -14.98 1.79 7.05
C LEU A 61 -15.08 3.23 7.54
N ARG A 62 -14.03 4.02 7.33
CA ARG A 62 -14.06 5.42 7.70
C ARG A 62 -15.09 6.19 6.88
N ALA A 63 -15.17 5.86 5.59
CA ALA A 63 -16.09 6.53 4.69
C ALA A 63 -17.55 6.23 5.04
N THR A 64 -17.85 4.97 5.39
CA THR A 64 -19.25 4.55 5.61
C THR A 64 -19.72 4.78 7.03
N GLY A 65 -18.80 4.93 7.98
CA GLY A 65 -19.16 5.06 9.40
C GLY A 65 -19.19 6.48 9.91
N ARG A 66 -19.11 7.49 9.04
CA ARG A 66 -18.93 8.85 9.50
C ARG A 66 -20.19 9.67 9.46
N VAL A 67 -20.41 10.41 10.55
CA VAL A 67 -21.32 11.55 10.55
C VAL A 67 -20.56 12.71 9.91
N GLY A 68 -21.20 13.46 9.03
CA GLY A 68 -20.52 14.52 8.30
C GLY A 68 -19.78 14.03 7.08
N ALA A 69 -20.40 13.11 6.36
CA ALA A 69 -19.79 12.47 5.21
C ALA A 69 -19.31 13.46 4.14
N ASP A 70 -20.01 14.59 3.95
CA ASP A 70 -19.60 15.58 2.97
C ASP A 70 -18.22 16.15 3.27
N SER A 71 -17.95 16.40 4.54
CA SER A 71 -16.64 16.88 4.96
C SER A 71 -15.56 15.83 4.69
N PHE A 72 -15.86 14.57 4.99
CA PHE A 72 -14.93 13.47 4.72
C PHE A 72 -14.62 13.39 3.22
N TYR A 73 -15.66 13.43 2.39
CA TYR A 73 -15.48 13.21 0.95
C TYR A 73 -14.68 14.31 0.27
N SER A 74 -14.72 15.52 0.79
CA SER A 74 -14.00 16.64 0.21
C SER A 74 -12.57 16.77 0.73
N GLU A 75 -12.19 16.00 1.76
CA GLU A 75 -10.84 16.05 2.29
C GLU A 75 -9.84 15.49 1.29
N PRO A 76 -8.64 16.08 1.21
CA PRO A 76 -7.56 15.45 0.43
C PRO A 76 -7.16 14.13 1.06
N VAL A 77 -6.92 13.13 0.24
CA VAL A 77 -6.54 11.81 0.73
C VAL A 77 -5.23 11.85 1.52
N LEU A 78 -4.39 12.83 1.24
CA LEU A 78 -3.15 13.06 1.97
C LEU A 78 -3.36 13.09 3.48
N LYS A 79 -4.50 13.60 3.94
CA LYS A 79 -4.78 13.72 5.38
C LYS A 79 -5.11 12.39 6.03
N LEU A 80 -5.52 11.41 5.26
CA LEU A 80 -5.99 10.13 5.81
C LEU A 80 -5.03 8.98 5.61
N MET A 81 -4.02 9.15 4.79
CA MET A 81 -3.08 8.07 4.49
C MET A 81 -2.15 7.82 5.67
N ASN A 82 -1.64 6.60 5.75
CA ASN A 82 -0.50 6.29 6.61
C ASN A 82 0.73 6.94 5.99
N LYS A 83 1.34 7.88 6.70
CA LYS A 83 2.47 8.67 6.19
C LYS A 83 3.81 8.00 6.40
N THR A 84 3.83 6.89 7.15
CA THR A 84 5.06 6.17 7.47
C THR A 84 4.93 4.68 7.16
N PRO A 85 4.47 4.32 5.94
CA PRO A 85 4.38 2.92 5.59
C PRO A 85 5.76 2.32 5.38
N LEU A 86 5.87 1.01 5.47
CA LEU A 86 7.11 0.36 5.08
C LEU A 86 7.30 0.50 3.59
N MET A 87 8.47 0.93 3.18
CA MET A 87 8.84 1.05 1.77
C MET A 87 10.23 0.50 1.58
N PHE A 88 10.39 -0.32 0.56
CA PHE A 88 11.69 -0.91 0.22
C PHE A 88 11.91 -0.82 -1.27
N ASP A 89 13.18 -0.65 -1.66
CA ASP A 89 13.54 -0.77 -3.06
C ASP A 89 13.38 -2.22 -3.50
N ILE A 90 13.07 -2.43 -4.76
CA ILE A 90 12.80 -3.75 -5.31
C ILE A 90 14.02 -4.69 -5.19
N GLU A 91 15.22 -4.12 -5.04
CA GLU A 91 16.45 -4.88 -4.86
C GLU A 91 16.73 -5.24 -3.41
N ALA A 92 15.89 -4.78 -2.47
CA ALA A 92 16.13 -5.08 -1.06
C ALA A 92 16.07 -6.60 -0.82
N PRO A 93 16.92 -7.12 0.07
CA PRO A 93 16.87 -8.54 0.40
C PRO A 93 15.52 -8.90 1.01
N LEU A 94 14.95 -10.00 0.57
CA LEU A 94 13.62 -10.42 1.02
C LEU A 94 13.57 -10.60 2.53
N GLU A 95 14.62 -11.16 3.12
CA GLU A 95 14.65 -11.36 4.57
C GLU A 95 14.64 -10.04 5.33
N THR A 96 15.23 -8.98 4.79
CA THR A 96 15.18 -7.66 5.41
C THR A 96 13.75 -7.13 5.41
N VAL A 97 13.05 -7.28 4.29
CA VAL A 97 11.66 -6.85 4.18
C VAL A 97 10.78 -7.63 5.15
N MET A 98 10.97 -8.94 5.22
CA MET A 98 10.19 -9.80 6.10
C MET A 98 10.42 -9.47 7.56
N ALA A 99 11.66 -9.21 7.95
CA ALA A 99 11.97 -8.84 9.32
C ALA A 99 11.29 -7.53 9.71
N ALA A 100 11.33 -6.54 8.83
CA ALA A 100 10.69 -5.25 9.09
C ALA A 100 9.17 -5.40 9.20
N ALA A 101 8.57 -6.19 8.32
CA ALA A 101 7.13 -6.41 8.33
C ALA A 101 6.69 -7.13 9.60
N THR A 102 7.49 -8.09 10.07
CA THR A 102 7.17 -8.86 11.26
C THR A 102 7.30 -8.03 12.53
N ASN A 103 8.25 -7.10 12.56
CA ASN A 103 8.58 -6.36 13.77
C ASN A 103 7.79 -5.07 13.95
N ARG A 104 6.88 -4.75 13.06
CA ARG A 104 6.10 -3.53 13.18
C ARG A 104 4.96 -3.70 14.19
N PRO A 105 4.36 -2.58 14.67
CA PRO A 105 3.25 -2.64 15.60
C PRO A 105 2.08 -3.46 15.06
N THR A 106 1.34 -4.11 15.97
CA THR A 106 0.23 -4.99 15.62
C THR A 106 -0.80 -4.28 14.73
N GLU A 107 -1.04 -3.00 14.96
CA GLU A 107 -2.03 -2.25 14.18
C GLU A 107 -1.68 -2.15 12.70
N PHE A 108 -0.39 -2.33 12.35
CA PHE A 108 0.05 -2.24 10.96
C PHE A 108 0.47 -3.59 10.37
N LYS A 109 0.27 -4.67 11.11
CA LYS A 109 0.83 -5.96 10.69
C LYS A 109 0.27 -6.47 9.37
N ASP A 110 -0.95 -6.06 9.04
CA ASP A 110 -1.59 -6.51 7.80
C ASP A 110 -1.45 -5.52 6.66
N ASP A 111 -0.77 -4.39 6.90
CA ASP A 111 -0.59 -3.38 5.88
C ASP A 111 0.36 -3.88 4.79
N CYS A 112 0.06 -3.53 3.55
CA CYS A 112 0.94 -3.84 2.44
C CYS A 112 2.27 -3.10 2.59
N VAL A 113 3.33 -3.66 2.03
CA VAL A 113 4.64 -3.03 2.00
C VAL A 113 4.82 -2.44 0.61
N ILE A 114 5.14 -1.15 0.54
CA ILE A 114 5.33 -0.47 -0.74
C ILE A 114 6.71 -0.81 -1.29
N VAL A 115 6.78 -1.12 -2.57
CA VAL A 115 8.03 -1.45 -3.25
C VAL A 115 8.27 -0.43 -4.33
N THR A 116 9.50 0.09 -4.39
CA THR A 116 9.90 1.10 -5.35
C THR A 116 10.98 0.58 -6.27
N ARG A 117 11.09 1.22 -7.45
CA ARG A 117 12.21 1.01 -8.36
C ARG A 117 12.72 2.40 -8.71
N ASN A 118 13.97 2.67 -8.36
CA ASN A 118 14.56 4.00 -8.55
C ASN A 118 13.73 5.10 -7.89
N GLY A 119 13.17 4.80 -6.71
CA GLY A 119 12.35 5.76 -5.97
C GLY A 119 10.93 5.90 -6.45
N LYS A 120 10.56 5.23 -7.53
CA LYS A 120 9.21 5.31 -8.11
C LYS A 120 8.38 4.11 -7.68
N TYR A 121 7.07 4.29 -7.62
CA TYR A 121 6.17 3.20 -7.25
C TYR A 121 6.26 2.05 -8.26
N ALA A 122 6.55 0.84 -7.76
CA ALA A 122 6.62 -0.36 -8.59
C ALA A 122 5.53 -1.36 -8.25
N GLY A 123 5.06 -1.37 -7.01
CA GLY A 123 4.04 -2.31 -6.57
C GLY A 123 4.03 -2.42 -5.06
N VAL A 124 3.27 -3.38 -4.57
CA VAL A 124 3.24 -3.67 -3.12
C VAL A 124 3.45 -5.16 -2.90
N ALA A 125 3.95 -5.50 -1.72
CA ALA A 125 4.02 -6.89 -1.28
C ALA A 125 2.95 -7.08 -0.20
N TYR A 126 2.14 -8.12 -0.37
CA TYR A 126 1.12 -8.48 0.64
C TYR A 126 1.81 -9.23 1.78
N PRO A 127 1.46 -8.96 3.03
CA PRO A 127 2.02 -9.73 4.14
C PRO A 127 1.79 -11.22 3.99
N SER A 128 0.65 -11.64 3.45
CA SER A 128 0.37 -13.07 3.25
C SER A 128 1.35 -13.70 2.26
N ASP A 129 1.77 -12.96 1.25
CA ASP A 129 2.76 -13.47 0.29
C ASP A 129 4.13 -13.56 0.93
N LEU A 130 4.49 -12.59 1.77
CA LEU A 130 5.75 -12.61 2.48
C LEU A 130 5.83 -13.80 3.43
N LEU A 131 4.73 -14.09 4.14
CA LEU A 131 4.70 -15.23 5.06
C LEU A 131 4.89 -16.55 4.35
N ARG A 132 4.37 -16.68 3.13
CA ARG A 132 4.54 -17.92 2.39
C ARG A 132 5.98 -18.21 2.01
N CYS A 133 6.81 -17.18 1.95
CA CYS A 133 8.22 -17.36 1.63
C CYS A 133 9.02 -17.95 2.78
N LEU A 134 8.44 -18.00 3.98
CA LEU A 134 9.07 -18.62 5.14
C LEU A 134 8.92 -20.14 5.14
N GLN A 135 8.09 -20.67 4.28
CA GLN A 135 7.82 -22.11 4.23
C GLN A 135 8.62 -22.82 3.10
#